data_4fbf5fe2b37504a1362c2bf98d82351a
#
_entry.id   4fbf5fe2b37504a1362c2bf98d82351a
#
_cell.length_a   1.000
_cell.length_b   1.000
_cell.length_c   1.000
_cell.angle_alpha   90.00
_cell.angle_beta   90.00
_cell.angle_gamma   90.00
#
_symmetry.space_group_name_H-M   'P 1'
#
loop_
_entity.id
_entity.type
_entity.pdbx_description
1 polymer ?
#
loop_
_entity_poly.entity_id
_entity_poly.type
_entity_poly.pdbx_seq_one_letter_code
_entity_poly.pdbx_strand_id
1 'polypeptide(L)'
;MKPRDVFTWKFWFYEAFLPALRRLGPARGDAVLDRLGRLADRLWPPRRAAHTDALARARDVLGGGDARGPEAVRADLAANAMRFLSRDYPLDDPDDAAVLARFDVRGDEALRAALAEGRGAILVGSHLGAHIAAVHGLYRLGVPLRLLVQRPNHVSRALNRRFNRDEPPHRQSEFFLRRGLAPGQAVERLVRARAALRDGLAVYLTGDIPWSGSNSRPGRLLGQSRMFLSVWADLAVLTRAPVFLLFGGHRPGGRYALSIDPPWSLAPGDEAPAVTRYLARLEAEIAANPADAVAHLLWPCYGPPRAGAGASKARPSPAPRPGRRVAPWPHL
;
A
#
# COMPACT_ATOMS: atom_id res chain seq x y z
N MET A 1 15.58 23.44 3.75
CA MET A 1 14.87 22.93 4.96
C MET A 1 14.39 24.16 5.72
N LYS A 2 13.07 24.27 5.99
CA LYS A 2 12.54 25.41 6.77
C LYS A 2 12.81 25.16 8.25
N PRO A 3 13.22 26.16 9.06
CA PRO A 3 13.53 25.96 10.49
C PRO A 3 12.41 25.30 11.30
N ARG A 4 11.15 25.46 10.88
CA ARG A 4 9.97 24.85 11.51
C ARG A 4 9.89 23.31 11.35
N ASP A 5 10.57 22.73 10.37
CA ASP A 5 10.50 21.29 10.10
C ASP A 5 11.33 20.48 11.10
N VAL A 6 12.35 21.09 11.72
CA VAL A 6 13.24 20.47 12.72
C VAL A 6 12.50 20.16 14.03
N PHE A 7 11.41 20.86 14.32
CA PHE A 7 10.64 20.66 15.57
C PHE A 7 9.52 19.64 15.45
N THR A 8 9.42 18.93 14.33
CA THR A 8 8.39 17.89 14.17
C THR A 8 8.93 16.52 14.57
N TRP A 9 8.11 15.70 15.24
CA TRP A 9 8.46 14.31 15.55
C TRP A 9 8.86 13.52 14.28
N LYS A 10 8.28 13.86 13.12
CA LYS A 10 8.60 13.23 11.84
C LYS A 10 10.04 13.45 11.42
N PHE A 11 10.57 14.67 11.63
CA PHE A 11 11.97 14.95 11.35
C PHE A 11 12.88 14.00 12.17
N TRP A 12 12.68 13.94 13.49
CA TRP A 12 13.50 13.10 14.36
C TRP A 12 13.35 11.62 14.05
N PHE A 13 12.13 11.18 13.71
CA PHE A 13 11.88 9.80 13.37
C PHE A 13 12.59 9.40 12.06
N TYR A 14 12.41 10.16 10.98
CA TYR A 14 12.92 9.79 9.66
C TYR A 14 14.38 10.21 9.42
N GLU A 15 14.86 11.30 9.99
CA GLU A 15 16.18 11.85 9.71
C GLU A 15 17.23 11.50 10.79
N ALA A 16 16.82 11.06 11.98
CA ALA A 16 17.73 10.66 13.05
C ALA A 16 17.51 9.21 13.49
N PHE A 17 16.31 8.86 13.95
CA PHE A 17 16.02 7.54 14.53
C PHE A 17 16.18 6.41 13.51
N LEU A 18 15.54 6.48 12.33
CA LEU A 18 15.65 5.41 11.33
C LEU A 18 17.08 5.25 10.78
N PRO A 19 17.87 6.31 10.50
CA PRO A 19 19.28 6.16 10.16
C PRO A 19 20.12 5.52 11.26
N ALA A 20 19.86 5.85 12.54
CA ALA A 20 20.53 5.20 13.67
C ALA A 20 20.14 3.72 13.77
N LEU A 21 18.86 3.41 13.59
CA LEU A 21 18.34 2.04 13.62
C LEU A 21 18.95 1.16 12.52
N ARG A 22 19.22 1.74 11.35
CA ARG A 22 19.88 1.06 10.23
C ARG A 22 21.28 0.53 10.61
N ARG A 23 22.04 1.25 11.46
CA ARG A 23 23.36 0.82 11.91
C ARG A 23 23.33 -0.44 12.78
N LEU A 24 22.19 -0.76 13.37
CA LEU A 24 22.01 -1.99 14.14
C LEU A 24 21.81 -3.24 13.24
N GLY A 25 21.64 -3.03 11.98
CA GLY A 25 21.23 -4.08 11.03
C GLY A 25 19.74 -4.45 11.13
N PRO A 26 19.22 -5.18 10.13
CA PRO A 26 17.78 -5.41 9.97
C PRO A 26 17.11 -6.15 11.12
N ALA A 27 17.72 -7.23 11.59
CA ALA A 27 17.13 -8.07 12.64
C ALA A 27 17.04 -7.35 13.99
N ARG A 28 18.12 -6.66 14.38
CA ARG A 28 18.14 -5.88 15.64
C ARG A 28 17.23 -4.65 15.53
N GLY A 29 17.27 -3.98 14.39
CA GLY A 29 16.39 -2.84 14.12
C GLY A 29 14.91 -3.23 14.16
N ASP A 30 14.54 -4.37 13.57
CA ASP A 30 13.18 -4.92 13.64
C ASP A 30 12.77 -5.22 15.09
N ALA A 31 13.67 -5.82 15.89
CA ALA A 31 13.41 -6.09 17.30
C ALA A 31 13.21 -4.81 18.12
N VAL A 32 13.90 -3.71 17.78
CA VAL A 32 13.67 -2.40 18.41
C VAL A 32 12.29 -1.86 18.05
N LEU A 33 11.90 -1.90 16.79
CA LEU A 33 10.55 -1.45 16.35
C LEU A 33 9.45 -2.28 17.01
N ASP A 34 9.62 -3.60 17.08
CA ASP A 34 8.70 -4.50 17.76
C ASP A 34 8.50 -4.10 19.23
N ARG A 35 9.59 -3.95 19.96
CA ARG A 35 9.55 -3.55 21.38
C ARG A 35 8.92 -2.17 21.58
N LEU A 36 9.26 -1.21 20.74
CA LEU A 36 8.69 0.14 20.82
C LEU A 36 7.20 0.15 20.53
N GLY A 37 6.74 -0.61 19.53
CA GLY A 37 5.31 -0.74 19.22
C GLY A 37 4.54 -1.35 20.39
N ARG A 38 5.01 -2.45 20.95
CA ARG A 38 4.40 -3.12 22.11
C ARG A 38 4.44 -2.26 23.38
N LEU A 39 5.53 -1.55 23.62
CA LEU A 39 5.67 -0.62 24.75
C LEU A 39 4.71 0.55 24.62
N ALA A 40 4.63 1.17 23.45
CA ALA A 40 3.71 2.27 23.19
C ALA A 40 2.24 1.83 23.38
N ASP A 41 1.89 0.62 22.95
CA ASP A 41 0.55 0.05 23.14
C ASP A 41 0.25 -0.19 24.64
N ARG A 42 1.25 -0.66 25.39
CA ARG A 42 1.11 -0.88 26.84
C ARG A 42 0.95 0.44 27.62
N LEU A 43 1.73 1.45 27.28
CA LEU A 43 1.80 2.72 28.02
C LEU A 43 0.72 3.74 27.60
N TRP A 44 0.03 3.51 26.50
CA TRP A 44 -0.99 4.44 26.00
C TRP A 44 -2.38 3.81 25.91
N PRO A 45 -3.15 3.84 27.02
CA PRO A 45 -4.45 3.18 27.09
C PRO A 45 -5.44 3.51 25.95
N PRO A 46 -5.58 4.77 25.50
CA PRO A 46 -6.46 5.09 24.37
C PRO A 46 -6.06 4.39 23.06
N ARG A 47 -4.76 4.25 22.80
CA ARG A 47 -4.25 3.53 21.63
C ARG A 47 -4.53 2.03 21.73
N ARG A 48 -4.30 1.48 22.91
CA ARG A 48 -4.60 0.07 23.20
C ARG A 48 -6.08 -0.24 22.98
N ALA A 49 -6.98 0.60 23.49
CA ALA A 49 -8.42 0.47 23.27
C ALA A 49 -8.77 0.51 21.78
N ALA A 50 -8.23 1.49 21.03
CA ALA A 50 -8.46 1.60 19.59
C ALA A 50 -8.00 0.34 18.81
N HIS A 51 -6.86 -0.25 19.16
CA HIS A 51 -6.38 -1.49 18.56
C HIS A 51 -7.32 -2.67 18.90
N THR A 52 -7.75 -2.77 20.15
CA THR A 52 -8.68 -3.82 20.61
C THR A 52 -10.01 -3.73 19.88
N ASP A 53 -10.60 -2.54 19.80
CA ASP A 53 -11.88 -2.31 19.13
C ASP A 53 -11.78 -2.59 17.61
N ALA A 54 -10.67 -2.20 16.98
CA ALA A 54 -10.46 -2.46 15.56
C ALA A 54 -10.37 -3.95 15.25
N LEU A 55 -9.64 -4.72 16.06
CA LEU A 55 -9.53 -6.17 15.92
C LEU A 55 -10.84 -6.89 16.24
N ALA A 56 -11.60 -6.45 17.25
CA ALA A 56 -12.91 -7.01 17.55
C ALA A 56 -13.86 -6.87 16.34
N ARG A 57 -13.96 -5.66 15.78
CA ARG A 57 -14.77 -5.43 14.57
C ARG A 57 -14.34 -6.28 13.38
N ALA A 58 -13.04 -6.45 13.16
CA ALA A 58 -12.54 -7.31 12.07
C ALA A 58 -12.92 -8.78 12.29
N ARG A 59 -12.79 -9.28 13.52
CA ARG A 59 -13.17 -10.64 13.88
C ARG A 59 -14.64 -10.91 13.65
N ASP A 60 -15.52 -10.00 14.05
CA ASP A 60 -16.97 -10.13 13.88
C ASP A 60 -17.37 -10.27 12.40
N VAL A 61 -16.59 -9.65 11.51
CA VAL A 61 -16.84 -9.68 10.06
C VAL A 61 -16.20 -10.89 9.38
N LEU A 62 -14.96 -11.19 9.74
CA LEU A 62 -14.16 -12.21 9.03
C LEU A 62 -14.39 -13.63 9.57
N GLY A 63 -15.08 -13.77 10.71
CA GLY A 63 -15.50 -15.06 11.24
C GLY A 63 -14.35 -15.98 11.66
N GLY A 64 -13.25 -15.42 12.16
CA GLY A 64 -12.09 -16.22 12.54
C GLY A 64 -11.48 -15.79 13.86
N GLY A 65 -10.87 -16.75 14.55
CA GLY A 65 -10.01 -16.50 15.69
C GLY A 65 -8.57 -16.85 15.31
N ASP A 66 -7.64 -15.92 15.47
CA ASP A 66 -6.23 -16.27 15.47
C ASP A 66 -5.95 -17.18 16.68
N ALA A 67 -5.35 -18.34 16.44
CA ALA A 67 -5.03 -19.31 17.50
C ALA A 67 -4.14 -18.74 18.61
N ARG A 68 -3.44 -17.64 18.35
CA ARG A 68 -2.57 -16.94 19.32
C ARG A 68 -3.34 -16.13 20.37
N GLY A 69 -4.64 -15.95 20.21
CA GLY A 69 -5.48 -15.17 21.10
C GLY A 69 -5.40 -13.64 20.87
N PRO A 70 -6.45 -12.89 21.31
CA PRO A 70 -6.64 -11.50 20.96
C PRO A 70 -5.54 -10.55 21.48
N GLU A 71 -4.98 -10.80 22.64
CA GLU A 71 -3.92 -10.00 23.23
C GLU A 71 -2.61 -10.10 22.42
N ALA A 72 -2.25 -11.30 21.98
CA ALA A 72 -1.06 -11.50 21.16
C ALA A 72 -1.21 -10.80 19.79
N VAL A 73 -2.36 -10.97 19.14
CA VAL A 73 -2.66 -10.32 17.85
C VAL A 73 -2.65 -8.80 17.99
N ARG A 74 -3.20 -8.25 19.08
CA ARG A 74 -3.16 -6.82 19.36
C ARG A 74 -1.73 -6.30 19.55
N ALA A 75 -0.91 -7.03 20.30
CA ALA A 75 0.48 -6.67 20.50
C ALA A 75 1.27 -6.71 19.18
N ASP A 76 0.98 -7.69 18.31
CA ASP A 76 1.58 -7.79 16.98
C ASP A 76 1.09 -6.66 16.06
N LEU A 77 -0.19 -6.28 16.10
CA LEU A 77 -0.71 -5.12 15.38
C LEU A 77 0.02 -3.83 15.78
N ALA A 78 0.29 -3.65 17.07
CA ALA A 78 1.02 -2.50 17.58
C ALA A 78 2.48 -2.48 17.09
N ALA A 79 3.14 -3.62 17.06
CA ALA A 79 4.48 -3.79 16.50
C ALA A 79 4.50 -3.50 15.00
N ASN A 80 3.53 -4.06 14.26
CA ASN A 80 3.40 -3.85 12.82
C ASN A 80 3.02 -2.39 12.48
N ALA A 81 2.31 -1.68 13.36
CA ALA A 81 2.09 -0.24 13.20
C ALA A 81 3.40 0.56 13.23
N MET A 82 4.38 0.16 14.05
CA MET A 82 5.72 0.78 14.03
C MET A 82 6.50 0.42 12.78
N ARG A 83 6.44 -0.84 12.32
CA ARG A 83 7.04 -1.27 11.04
C ARG A 83 6.41 -0.51 9.87
N PHE A 84 5.11 -0.41 9.84
CA PHE A 84 4.36 0.33 8.83
C PHE A 84 4.74 1.82 8.80
N LEU A 85 4.93 2.45 9.97
CA LEU A 85 5.38 3.83 10.10
C LEU A 85 6.84 4.02 9.65
N SER A 86 7.72 3.06 10.00
CA SER A 86 9.13 3.07 9.57
C SER A 86 9.28 2.76 8.09
N ARG A 87 8.20 2.22 7.51
CA ARG A 87 8.14 1.80 6.11
C ARG A 87 9.30 0.86 5.78
N ASP A 88 10.10 1.24 4.87
CA ASP A 88 11.07 0.46 4.13
C ASP A 88 12.52 0.79 4.52
N TYR A 89 12.75 1.35 5.72
CA TYR A 89 14.11 1.70 6.14
C TYR A 89 15.13 0.55 6.01
N PRO A 90 14.77 -0.75 6.24
CA PRO A 90 15.71 -1.85 6.07
C PRO A 90 16.04 -2.16 4.61
N LEU A 91 15.26 -1.61 3.66
CA LEU A 91 15.42 -1.83 2.23
C LEU A 91 16.31 -0.76 1.58
N ASP A 92 16.73 0.25 2.34
CA ASP A 92 17.59 1.33 1.88
C ASP A 92 19.08 0.93 1.87
N ASP A 93 19.34 -0.35 1.64
CA ASP A 93 20.65 -0.93 1.49
C ASP A 93 21.05 -0.89 -0.01
N PRO A 94 22.27 -0.46 -0.38
CA PRO A 94 22.72 -0.47 -1.76
C PRO A 94 22.94 -1.88 -2.32
N ASP A 95 23.17 -2.87 -1.46
CA ASP A 95 23.35 -4.27 -1.87
C ASP A 95 22.01 -4.94 -2.15
N ASP A 96 21.72 -5.14 -3.44
CA ASP A 96 20.50 -5.77 -3.90
C ASP A 96 20.39 -7.23 -3.45
N ALA A 97 21.47 -7.98 -3.40
CA ALA A 97 21.48 -9.38 -2.97
C ALA A 97 21.18 -9.50 -1.48
N ALA A 98 21.79 -8.65 -0.65
CA ALA A 98 21.53 -8.60 0.78
C ALA A 98 20.07 -8.22 1.10
N VAL A 99 19.45 -7.35 0.29
CA VAL A 99 18.04 -7.02 0.45
C VAL A 99 17.15 -8.16 -0.03
N LEU A 100 17.40 -8.74 -1.20
CA LEU A 100 16.61 -9.85 -1.75
C LEU A 100 16.64 -11.08 -0.85
N ALA A 101 17.75 -11.35 -0.18
CA ALA A 101 17.85 -12.44 0.81
C ALA A 101 16.86 -12.33 1.99
N ARG A 102 16.21 -11.19 2.17
CA ARG A 102 15.16 -10.95 3.19
C ARG A 102 13.75 -11.27 2.71
N PHE A 103 13.58 -11.55 1.42
CA PHE A 103 12.27 -11.84 0.85
C PHE A 103 12.07 -13.34 0.68
N ASP A 104 10.94 -13.81 1.16
CA ASP A 104 10.33 -15.09 0.77
C ASP A 104 9.32 -14.78 -0.34
N VAL A 105 9.72 -15.03 -1.60
CA VAL A 105 8.93 -14.68 -2.78
C VAL A 105 8.23 -15.92 -3.29
N ARG A 106 6.94 -15.79 -3.61
CA ARG A 106 6.11 -16.88 -4.16
C ARG A 106 5.27 -16.39 -5.33
N GLY A 107 5.23 -17.17 -6.39
CA GLY A 107 4.38 -16.93 -7.56
C GLY A 107 4.93 -15.92 -8.56
N ASP A 108 6.22 -15.57 -8.49
CA ASP A 108 6.86 -14.64 -9.42
C ASP A 108 7.16 -15.29 -10.80
N GLU A 109 7.20 -16.61 -10.90
CA GLU A 109 7.44 -17.32 -12.16
C GLU A 109 6.37 -17.01 -13.21
N ALA A 110 5.08 -17.03 -12.81
CA ALA A 110 3.98 -16.73 -13.71
C ALA A 110 4.02 -15.26 -14.19
N LEU A 111 4.42 -14.33 -13.30
CA LEU A 111 4.61 -12.93 -13.67
C LEU A 111 5.76 -12.77 -14.66
N ARG A 112 6.90 -13.41 -14.41
CA ARG A 112 8.07 -13.40 -15.31
C ARG A 112 7.73 -13.97 -16.68
N ALA A 113 6.98 -15.08 -16.71
CA ALA A 113 6.52 -15.68 -17.96
C ALA A 113 5.64 -14.71 -18.78
N ALA A 114 4.66 -14.07 -18.14
CA ALA A 114 3.79 -13.09 -18.80
C ALA A 114 4.57 -11.89 -19.37
N LEU A 115 5.57 -11.41 -18.63
CA LEU A 115 6.41 -10.29 -19.08
C LEU A 115 7.35 -10.71 -20.21
N ALA A 116 7.90 -11.93 -20.16
CA ALA A 116 8.74 -12.47 -21.23
C ALA A 116 7.99 -12.66 -22.56
N GLU A 117 6.68 -12.93 -22.49
CA GLU A 117 5.80 -12.98 -23.66
C GLU A 117 5.45 -11.59 -24.23
N GLY A 118 5.91 -10.51 -23.60
CA GLY A 118 5.65 -9.14 -24.03
C GLY A 118 4.21 -8.64 -23.83
N ARG A 119 3.40 -9.38 -23.05
CA ARG A 119 1.98 -9.03 -22.83
C ARG A 119 1.78 -7.91 -21.81
N GLY A 120 2.85 -7.49 -21.10
CA GLY A 120 2.74 -6.64 -19.93
C GLY A 120 1.98 -7.34 -18.79
N ALA A 121 1.85 -6.67 -17.66
CA ALA A 121 1.11 -7.19 -16.52
C ALA A 121 0.51 -6.07 -15.67
N ILE A 122 -0.68 -6.27 -15.13
CA ILE A 122 -1.27 -5.38 -14.12
C ILE A 122 -1.07 -6.03 -12.76
N LEU A 123 -0.35 -5.33 -11.86
CA LEU A 123 -0.14 -5.76 -10.50
C LEU A 123 -1.04 -4.96 -9.57
N VAL A 124 -2.02 -5.62 -8.96
CA VAL A 124 -2.95 -5.00 -8.02
C VAL A 124 -2.49 -5.33 -6.61
N GLY A 125 -1.95 -4.32 -5.92
CA GLY A 125 -1.59 -4.41 -4.53
C GLY A 125 -2.62 -3.81 -3.59
N SER A 126 -2.25 -3.75 -2.31
CA SER A 126 -3.07 -3.19 -1.24
C SER A 126 -2.18 -2.40 -0.26
N HIS A 127 -2.79 -1.76 0.74
CA HIS A 127 -2.07 -1.18 1.89
C HIS A 127 -1.88 -2.19 3.03
N LEU A 128 -1.97 -3.49 2.73
CA LEU A 128 -1.75 -4.56 3.70
C LEU A 128 -0.26 -4.76 3.98
N GLY A 129 0.09 -4.89 5.24
CA GLY A 129 1.41 -5.30 5.70
C GLY A 129 2.57 -4.51 5.10
N ALA A 130 3.53 -5.22 4.58
CA ALA A 130 4.76 -4.69 4.00
C ALA A 130 4.61 -4.31 2.51
N HIS A 131 3.51 -3.64 2.14
CA HIS A 131 3.19 -3.33 0.74
C HIS A 131 4.28 -2.52 0.01
N ILE A 132 4.97 -1.62 0.70
CA ILE A 132 6.10 -0.87 0.12
C ILE A 132 7.28 -1.80 -0.13
N ALA A 133 7.57 -2.70 0.81
CA ALA A 133 8.61 -3.70 0.64
C ALA A 133 8.31 -4.63 -0.55
N ALA A 134 7.06 -5.02 -0.75
CA ALA A 134 6.67 -5.84 -1.89
C ALA A 134 7.02 -5.19 -3.23
N VAL A 135 6.72 -3.90 -3.40
CA VAL A 135 7.11 -3.14 -4.60
C VAL A 135 8.64 -3.06 -4.75
N HIS A 136 9.35 -2.85 -3.63
CA HIS A 136 10.82 -2.85 -3.63
C HIS A 136 11.41 -4.19 -4.04
N GLY A 137 10.87 -5.29 -3.51
CA GLY A 137 11.28 -6.63 -3.90
C GLY A 137 11.18 -6.85 -5.41
N LEU A 138 10.05 -6.45 -6.00
CA LEU A 138 9.85 -6.56 -7.45
C LEU A 138 10.88 -5.75 -8.27
N TYR A 139 11.17 -4.50 -7.86
CA TYR A 139 12.20 -3.72 -8.53
C TYR A 139 13.58 -4.38 -8.48
N ARG A 140 13.94 -4.94 -7.31
CA ARG A 140 15.24 -5.61 -7.13
C ARG A 140 15.31 -6.96 -7.83
N LEU A 141 14.18 -7.62 -8.03
CA LEU A 141 14.05 -8.83 -8.84
C LEU A 141 14.15 -8.53 -10.35
N GLY A 142 14.32 -7.27 -10.73
CA GLY A 142 14.44 -6.87 -12.14
C GLY A 142 13.11 -6.78 -12.89
N VAL A 143 11.98 -6.78 -12.17
CA VAL A 143 10.67 -6.58 -12.82
C VAL A 143 10.60 -5.18 -13.41
N PRO A 144 10.32 -5.03 -14.73
CA PRO A 144 10.20 -3.72 -15.38
C PRO A 144 8.90 -3.03 -14.99
N LEU A 145 8.88 -2.40 -13.83
CA LEU A 145 7.69 -1.93 -13.12
C LEU A 145 7.50 -0.42 -13.23
N ARG A 146 6.25 0.01 -13.44
CA ARG A 146 5.79 1.41 -13.31
C ARG A 146 4.68 1.53 -12.27
N LEU A 147 4.76 2.54 -11.42
CA LEU A 147 3.84 2.72 -10.29
C LEU A 147 2.81 3.78 -10.61
N LEU A 148 1.56 3.37 -10.85
CA LEU A 148 0.43 4.28 -10.98
C LEU A 148 -0.17 4.56 -9.59
N VAL A 149 0.56 5.30 -8.77
CA VAL A 149 0.22 5.60 -7.37
C VAL A 149 0.48 7.07 -7.04
N GLN A 150 -0.04 7.53 -5.91
CA GLN A 150 0.41 8.82 -5.38
C GLN A 150 1.89 8.72 -4.99
N ARG A 151 2.69 9.74 -5.36
CA ARG A 151 4.10 9.78 -4.98
C ARG A 151 4.23 9.67 -3.46
N PRO A 152 4.93 8.67 -2.93
CA PRO A 152 5.14 8.54 -1.49
C PRO A 152 5.93 9.73 -0.93
N ASN A 153 5.38 10.42 0.08
CA ASN A 153 5.99 11.63 0.63
C ASN A 153 6.96 11.37 1.79
N HIS A 154 7.08 10.14 2.26
CA HIS A 154 7.79 9.79 3.50
C HIS A 154 8.67 8.54 3.35
N VAL A 155 9.24 8.32 2.19
CA VAL A 155 10.27 7.29 1.98
C VAL A 155 11.66 7.90 2.08
N SER A 156 12.67 7.07 2.38
CA SER A 156 14.06 7.51 2.44
C SER A 156 14.54 8.11 1.12
N ARG A 157 15.65 8.87 1.15
CA ARG A 157 16.23 9.47 -0.06
C ARG A 157 16.70 8.41 -1.06
N ALA A 158 17.23 7.28 -0.58
CA ALA A 158 17.68 6.20 -1.45
C ALA A 158 16.51 5.51 -2.15
N LEU A 159 15.43 5.25 -1.42
CA LEU A 159 14.20 4.73 -1.97
C LEU A 159 13.53 5.69 -2.95
N ASN A 160 13.50 6.98 -2.61
CA ASN A 160 13.02 7.99 -3.55
C ASN A 160 13.79 7.98 -4.88
N ARG A 161 15.11 7.78 -4.85
CA ARG A 161 15.90 7.63 -6.09
C ARG A 161 15.47 6.40 -6.88
N ARG A 162 15.21 5.27 -6.23
CA ARG A 162 14.74 4.03 -6.89
C ARG A 162 13.33 4.18 -7.48
N PHE A 163 12.38 4.73 -6.71
CA PHE A 163 11.01 5.00 -7.19
C PHE A 163 10.93 6.09 -8.28
N ASN A 164 11.93 6.94 -8.40
CA ASN A 164 11.98 7.99 -9.42
C ASN A 164 12.93 7.67 -10.56
N ARG A 165 13.26 6.41 -10.81
CA ARG A 165 14.02 6.03 -12.01
C ARG A 165 13.27 6.50 -13.25
N ASP A 166 13.85 7.47 -13.93
CA ASP A 166 13.34 8.06 -15.15
C ASP A 166 14.09 7.48 -16.35
N GLU A 167 13.84 6.20 -16.65
CA GLU A 167 14.42 5.51 -17.81
C GLU A 167 13.47 5.58 -19.00
N PRO A 168 13.93 5.98 -20.20
CA PRO A 168 13.14 5.94 -21.42
C PRO A 168 12.72 4.48 -21.75
N PRO A 169 11.63 4.26 -22.49
CA PRO A 169 10.70 5.30 -23.02
C PRO A 169 9.72 5.83 -21.99
N HIS A 170 9.51 5.15 -20.86
CA HIS A 170 8.52 5.49 -19.84
C HIS A 170 9.20 5.89 -18.53
N ARG A 171 9.07 7.17 -18.20
CA ARG A 171 9.62 7.74 -16.97
C ARG A 171 8.66 7.58 -15.81
N GLN A 172 9.14 7.11 -14.64
CA GLN A 172 8.29 6.90 -13.47
C GLN A 172 7.59 8.18 -13.00
N SER A 173 8.23 9.35 -13.13
CA SER A 173 7.63 10.65 -12.78
C SER A 173 6.31 10.93 -13.52
N GLU A 174 6.11 10.35 -14.69
CA GLU A 174 4.94 10.51 -15.54
C GLU A 174 3.74 9.65 -15.11
N PHE A 175 3.96 8.70 -14.22
CA PHE A 175 2.92 7.82 -13.68
C PHE A 175 2.39 8.26 -12.32
N PHE A 176 3.10 9.15 -11.61
CA PHE A 176 2.65 9.57 -10.31
C PHE A 176 1.35 10.38 -10.36
N LEU A 177 0.37 9.91 -9.61
CA LEU A 177 -0.89 10.62 -9.38
C LEU A 177 -0.66 11.74 -8.36
N ARG A 178 -1.30 12.88 -8.57
CA ARG A 178 -1.31 14.00 -7.61
C ARG A 178 -2.75 14.28 -7.21
N ARG A 179 -2.98 14.67 -5.97
CA ARG A 179 -4.28 15.18 -5.57
C ARG A 179 -4.60 16.45 -6.36
N GLY A 180 -5.82 16.54 -6.89
CA GLY A 180 -6.25 17.70 -7.67
C GLY A 180 -5.66 17.74 -9.09
N LEU A 181 -5.25 16.61 -9.67
CA LEU A 181 -4.96 16.53 -11.10
C LEU A 181 -6.19 17.00 -11.89
N ALA A 182 -5.94 17.85 -12.89
CA ALA A 182 -6.98 18.16 -13.88
C ALA A 182 -7.43 16.88 -14.60
N PRO A 183 -8.70 16.77 -15.02
CA PRO A 183 -9.20 15.56 -15.69
C PRO A 183 -8.33 15.11 -16.87
N GLY A 184 -7.85 16.03 -17.71
CA GLY A 184 -6.94 15.72 -18.82
C GLY A 184 -5.61 15.09 -18.38
N GLN A 185 -5.05 15.52 -17.26
CA GLN A 185 -3.82 14.96 -16.72
C GLN A 185 -4.04 13.54 -16.16
N ALA A 186 -5.21 13.27 -15.56
CA ALA A 186 -5.55 11.92 -15.12
C ALA A 186 -5.67 10.97 -16.31
N VAL A 187 -6.35 11.39 -17.37
CA VAL A 187 -6.45 10.63 -18.64
C VAL A 187 -5.07 10.38 -19.23
N GLU A 188 -4.18 11.38 -19.26
CA GLU A 188 -2.81 11.24 -19.76
C GLU A 188 -2.06 10.12 -19.01
N ARG A 189 -2.19 10.04 -17.67
CA ARG A 189 -1.57 8.96 -16.87
C ARG A 189 -2.09 7.58 -17.27
N LEU A 190 -3.38 7.45 -17.55
CA LEU A 190 -3.97 6.20 -18.01
C LEU A 190 -3.51 5.81 -19.41
N VAL A 191 -3.40 6.77 -20.32
CA VAL A 191 -2.85 6.54 -21.67
C VAL A 191 -1.40 6.05 -21.58
N ARG A 192 -0.58 6.64 -20.70
CA ARG A 192 0.81 6.20 -20.46
C ARG A 192 0.86 4.81 -19.84
N ALA A 193 -0.03 4.51 -18.87
CA ALA A 193 -0.13 3.17 -18.30
C ALA A 193 -0.49 2.12 -19.35
N ARG A 194 -1.46 2.44 -20.22
CA ARG A 194 -1.80 1.58 -21.36
C ARG A 194 -0.62 1.36 -22.32
N ALA A 195 0.14 2.42 -22.64
CA ALA A 195 1.31 2.30 -23.49
C ALA A 195 2.39 1.41 -22.83
N ALA A 196 2.68 1.62 -21.53
CA ALA A 196 3.62 0.80 -20.80
C ALA A 196 3.25 -0.69 -20.79
N LEU A 197 1.96 -1.03 -20.62
CA LEU A 197 1.48 -2.40 -20.72
C LEU A 197 1.70 -3.00 -22.11
N ARG A 198 1.45 -2.22 -23.17
CA ARG A 198 1.71 -2.66 -24.56
C ARG A 198 3.19 -2.88 -24.86
N ASP A 199 4.06 -2.14 -24.18
CA ASP A 199 5.50 -2.28 -24.30
C ASP A 199 6.08 -3.37 -23.38
N GLY A 200 5.21 -4.25 -22.84
CA GLY A 200 5.61 -5.39 -22.03
C GLY A 200 5.99 -5.07 -20.59
N LEU A 201 5.70 -3.84 -20.09
CA LEU A 201 6.01 -3.47 -18.72
C LEU A 201 4.91 -3.90 -17.76
N ALA A 202 5.27 -4.09 -16.49
CA ALA A 202 4.30 -4.23 -15.40
C ALA A 202 3.82 -2.85 -14.91
N VAL A 203 2.52 -2.70 -14.68
CA VAL A 203 1.93 -1.50 -14.06
C VAL A 203 1.34 -1.87 -12.72
N TYR A 204 1.87 -1.29 -11.65
CA TYR A 204 1.40 -1.49 -10.28
C TYR A 204 0.47 -0.37 -9.83
N LEU A 205 -0.61 -0.74 -9.16
CA LEU A 205 -1.50 0.16 -8.44
C LEU A 205 -2.14 -0.55 -7.25
N THR A 206 -2.77 0.22 -6.34
CA THR A 206 -3.50 -0.34 -5.20
C THR A 206 -4.99 -0.34 -5.50
N GLY A 207 -5.67 -1.47 -5.24
CA GLY A 207 -7.10 -1.65 -5.49
C GLY A 207 -8.00 -1.42 -4.27
N ASP A 208 -7.43 -1.26 -3.08
CA ASP A 208 -8.13 -1.18 -1.80
C ASP A 208 -8.52 0.24 -1.37
N ILE A 209 -8.21 1.25 -2.17
CA ILE A 209 -8.49 2.64 -1.81
C ILE A 209 -9.99 2.95 -1.98
N PRO A 210 -10.69 3.36 -0.91
CA PRO A 210 -12.02 3.94 -1.04
C PRO A 210 -11.98 5.20 -1.90
N TRP A 211 -12.79 5.23 -2.96
CA TRP A 211 -12.76 6.29 -3.96
C TRP A 211 -14.16 6.66 -4.41
N SER A 212 -14.45 7.95 -4.54
CA SER A 212 -15.77 8.46 -4.97
C SER A 212 -15.79 9.03 -6.39
N GLY A 213 -14.73 8.81 -7.18
CA GLY A 213 -14.63 9.29 -8.56
C GLY A 213 -15.24 8.33 -9.58
N SER A 214 -15.22 8.73 -10.86
CA SER A 214 -15.82 7.99 -11.99
C SER A 214 -15.23 6.60 -12.22
N ASN A 215 -13.95 6.40 -11.85
CA ASN A 215 -13.27 5.12 -12.03
C ASN A 215 -13.34 4.27 -10.76
N SER A 216 -14.53 4.07 -10.24
CA SER A 216 -14.78 3.28 -9.03
C SER A 216 -15.96 2.33 -9.22
N ARG A 217 -15.93 1.23 -8.49
CA ARG A 217 -16.98 0.22 -8.44
C ARG A 217 -17.39 -0.04 -6.99
N PRO A 218 -18.65 -0.41 -6.74
CA PRO A 218 -19.09 -0.80 -5.42
C PRO A 218 -18.38 -2.08 -4.99
N GLY A 219 -18.07 -2.17 -3.71
CA GLY A 219 -17.50 -3.36 -3.10
C GLY A 219 -17.70 -3.34 -1.60
N ARG A 220 -17.42 -4.48 -0.95
CA ARG A 220 -17.49 -4.62 0.51
C ARG A 220 -16.12 -5.03 1.05
N LEU A 221 -15.64 -4.32 2.06
CA LEU A 221 -14.40 -4.64 2.77
C LEU A 221 -14.64 -4.46 4.27
N LEU A 222 -14.29 -5.46 5.06
CA LEU A 222 -14.47 -5.47 6.52
C LEU A 222 -15.89 -5.04 6.94
N GLY A 223 -16.89 -5.61 6.26
CA GLY A 223 -18.30 -5.34 6.51
C GLY A 223 -18.80 -4.01 5.99
N GLN A 224 -17.95 -3.13 5.46
CA GLN A 224 -18.30 -1.80 4.98
C GLN A 224 -18.48 -1.78 3.46
N SER A 225 -19.68 -1.43 2.99
CA SER A 225 -19.95 -1.19 1.57
C SER A 225 -19.44 0.19 1.17
N ARG A 226 -18.60 0.25 0.13
CA ARG A 226 -17.97 1.48 -0.37
C ARG A 226 -17.73 1.41 -1.87
N MET A 227 -17.40 2.55 -2.45
CA MET A 227 -16.83 2.62 -3.78
C MET A 227 -15.32 2.48 -3.68
N PHE A 228 -14.72 1.60 -4.50
CA PHE A 228 -13.27 1.37 -4.56
C PHE A 228 -12.71 1.74 -5.91
N LEU A 229 -11.46 2.21 -5.93
CA LEU A 229 -10.75 2.51 -7.17
C LEU A 229 -10.64 1.24 -8.03
N SER A 230 -11.17 1.30 -9.24
CA SER A 230 -11.27 0.15 -10.15
C SER A 230 -10.55 0.34 -11.48
N VAL A 231 -9.80 1.42 -11.64
CA VAL A 231 -9.09 1.75 -12.88
C VAL A 231 -8.20 0.61 -13.40
N TRP A 232 -7.71 -0.25 -12.50
CA TRP A 232 -6.94 -1.43 -12.86
C TRP A 232 -7.76 -2.45 -13.65
N ALA A 233 -9.04 -2.63 -13.31
CA ALA A 233 -9.94 -3.52 -14.02
C ALA A 233 -10.28 -2.95 -15.41
N ASP A 234 -10.55 -1.63 -15.49
CA ASP A 234 -10.78 -0.95 -16.75
C ASP A 234 -9.56 -1.07 -17.70
N LEU A 235 -8.33 -0.90 -17.15
CA LEU A 235 -7.09 -1.10 -17.90
C LEU A 235 -6.90 -2.55 -18.35
N ALA A 236 -7.24 -3.54 -17.49
CA ALA A 236 -7.12 -4.96 -17.82
C ALA A 236 -8.02 -5.32 -19.01
N VAL A 237 -9.28 -4.90 -19.00
CA VAL A 237 -10.22 -5.11 -20.11
C VAL A 237 -9.69 -4.44 -21.38
N LEU A 238 -9.26 -3.18 -21.29
CA LEU A 238 -8.81 -2.39 -22.44
C LEU A 238 -7.54 -2.95 -23.09
N THR A 239 -6.62 -3.49 -22.29
CA THR A 239 -5.30 -3.94 -22.78
C THR A 239 -5.20 -5.44 -22.95
N ARG A 240 -6.12 -6.21 -22.36
CA ARG A 240 -6.05 -7.67 -22.20
C ARG A 240 -4.80 -8.14 -21.45
N ALA A 241 -4.15 -7.24 -20.70
CA ALA A 241 -3.02 -7.60 -19.85
C ALA A 241 -3.51 -8.47 -18.68
N PRO A 242 -2.77 -9.53 -18.33
CA PRO A 242 -3.11 -10.37 -17.19
C PRO A 242 -3.01 -9.58 -15.89
N VAL A 243 -3.93 -9.85 -14.96
CA VAL A 243 -3.98 -9.24 -13.64
C VAL A 243 -3.39 -10.20 -12.62
N PHE A 244 -2.47 -9.71 -11.83
CA PHE A 244 -1.87 -10.41 -10.69
C PHE A 244 -2.20 -9.66 -9.41
N LEU A 245 -2.56 -10.37 -8.33
CA LEU A 245 -2.69 -9.76 -7.02
C LEU A 245 -1.37 -9.90 -6.27
N LEU A 246 -0.97 -8.80 -5.62
CA LEU A 246 0.31 -8.69 -4.93
C LEU A 246 0.09 -8.38 -3.44
N PHE A 247 0.58 -9.24 -2.56
CA PHE A 247 0.51 -9.04 -1.12
C PHE A 247 1.89 -9.09 -0.48
N GLY A 248 2.13 -8.16 0.44
CA GLY A 248 3.37 -8.08 1.23
C GLY A 248 3.08 -8.25 2.72
N GLY A 249 3.79 -9.16 3.38
CA GLY A 249 3.67 -9.40 4.82
C GLY A 249 4.98 -9.16 5.55
N HIS A 250 4.91 -8.69 6.78
CA HIS A 250 6.07 -8.64 7.67
C HIS A 250 6.40 -10.03 8.22
N ARG A 251 7.71 -10.28 8.39
CA ARG A 251 8.23 -11.48 9.05
C ARG A 251 9.24 -11.07 10.13
N PRO A 252 9.38 -11.84 11.20
CA PRO A 252 10.36 -11.54 12.24
C PRO A 252 11.77 -11.36 11.69
N GLY A 253 12.54 -10.49 12.31
CA GLY A 253 13.95 -10.25 11.96
C GLY A 253 14.15 -9.33 10.75
N GLY A 254 13.18 -8.50 10.42
CA GLY A 254 13.26 -7.57 9.28
C GLY A 254 13.19 -8.28 7.93
N ARG A 255 12.47 -9.39 7.87
CA ARG A 255 12.20 -10.17 6.65
C ARG A 255 10.79 -9.88 6.14
N TYR A 256 10.53 -10.26 4.90
CA TYR A 256 9.28 -10.00 4.20
C TYR A 256 8.79 -11.24 3.46
N ALA A 257 7.48 -11.47 3.46
CA ALA A 257 6.86 -12.37 2.51
C ALA A 257 6.30 -11.54 1.35
N LEU A 258 6.48 -12.03 0.15
CA LEU A 258 5.92 -11.48 -1.05
C LEU A 258 5.17 -12.59 -1.78
N SER A 259 3.86 -12.48 -1.89
CA SER A 259 3.04 -13.42 -2.63
C SER A 259 2.39 -12.77 -3.83
N ILE A 260 2.47 -13.46 -4.96
CA ILE A 260 1.85 -13.07 -6.22
C ILE A 260 0.88 -14.19 -6.57
N ASP A 261 -0.41 -13.86 -6.61
CA ASP A 261 -1.44 -14.85 -6.98
C ASP A 261 -1.35 -15.18 -8.49
N PRO A 262 -1.81 -16.36 -8.91
CA PRO A 262 -1.89 -16.72 -10.33
C PRO A 262 -2.65 -15.68 -11.14
N PRO A 263 -2.26 -15.44 -12.41
CA PRO A 263 -2.87 -14.43 -13.25
C PRO A 263 -4.31 -14.80 -13.62
N TRP A 264 -5.10 -13.78 -13.89
CA TRP A 264 -6.44 -13.89 -14.45
C TRP A 264 -6.65 -12.83 -15.51
N SER A 265 -7.45 -13.15 -16.52
CA SER A 265 -7.81 -12.23 -17.60
C SER A 265 -9.21 -11.70 -17.37
N LEU A 266 -9.47 -10.45 -17.77
CA LEU A 266 -10.78 -9.82 -17.69
C LEU A 266 -11.35 -9.58 -19.09
N ALA A 267 -12.63 -9.93 -19.27
CA ALA A 267 -13.43 -9.57 -20.41
C ALA A 267 -14.26 -8.31 -20.11
N PRO A 268 -14.80 -7.63 -21.14
CA PRO A 268 -15.78 -6.55 -20.93
C PRO A 268 -16.96 -7.03 -20.09
N GLY A 269 -17.27 -6.30 -19.02
CA GLY A 269 -18.30 -6.66 -18.04
C GLY A 269 -17.78 -7.33 -16.77
N ASP A 270 -16.52 -7.77 -16.74
CA ASP A 270 -15.91 -8.41 -15.56
C ASP A 270 -15.38 -7.41 -14.53
N GLU A 271 -15.43 -6.09 -14.79
CA GLU A 271 -14.78 -5.08 -13.95
C GLU A 271 -15.33 -5.06 -12.51
N ALA A 272 -16.65 -5.15 -12.34
CA ALA A 272 -17.26 -5.17 -11.02
C ALA A 272 -17.07 -6.51 -10.28
N PRO A 273 -17.30 -7.70 -10.92
CA PRO A 273 -16.90 -8.98 -10.37
C PRO A 273 -15.43 -9.05 -9.97
N ALA A 274 -14.53 -8.47 -10.77
CA ALA A 274 -13.11 -8.44 -10.50
C ALA A 274 -12.78 -7.68 -9.21
N VAL A 275 -13.38 -6.52 -8.99
CA VAL A 275 -13.22 -5.76 -7.73
C VAL A 275 -13.73 -6.58 -6.54
N THR A 276 -14.87 -7.23 -6.67
CA THR A 276 -15.41 -8.11 -5.61
C THR A 276 -14.46 -9.25 -5.29
N ARG A 277 -13.92 -9.93 -6.30
CA ARG A 277 -12.93 -11.01 -6.15
C ARG A 277 -11.66 -10.51 -5.46
N TYR A 278 -11.15 -9.35 -5.88
CA TYR A 278 -9.96 -8.74 -5.25
C TYR A 278 -10.20 -8.45 -3.76
N LEU A 279 -11.33 -7.83 -3.41
CA LEU A 279 -11.65 -7.48 -2.03
C LEU A 279 -11.84 -8.73 -1.17
N ALA A 280 -12.49 -9.76 -1.67
CA ALA A 280 -12.63 -11.04 -0.97
C ALA A 280 -11.25 -11.70 -0.72
N ARG A 281 -10.35 -11.64 -1.70
CA ARG A 281 -8.99 -12.16 -1.55
C ARG A 281 -8.18 -11.36 -0.53
N LEU A 282 -8.35 -10.02 -0.52
CA LEU A 282 -7.75 -9.16 0.49
C LEU A 282 -8.30 -9.46 1.90
N GLU A 283 -9.60 -9.68 2.06
CA GLU A 283 -10.20 -10.09 3.34
C GLU A 283 -9.64 -11.43 3.83
N ALA A 284 -9.40 -12.38 2.92
CA ALA A 284 -8.77 -13.66 3.29
C ALA A 284 -7.33 -13.47 3.81
N GLU A 285 -6.54 -12.57 3.21
CA GLU A 285 -5.21 -12.22 3.72
C GLU A 285 -5.27 -11.52 5.09
N ILE A 286 -6.24 -10.61 5.28
CA ILE A 286 -6.46 -9.94 6.57
C ILE A 286 -6.89 -10.97 7.63
N ALA A 287 -7.76 -11.92 7.29
CA ALA A 287 -8.19 -12.97 8.21
C ALA A 287 -7.02 -13.89 8.62
N ALA A 288 -6.14 -14.23 7.67
CA ALA A 288 -4.96 -15.05 7.92
C ALA A 288 -3.92 -14.33 8.81
N ASN A 289 -3.77 -13.03 8.69
CA ASN A 289 -2.86 -12.24 9.52
C ASN A 289 -3.41 -10.83 9.81
N PRO A 290 -4.36 -10.70 10.74
CA PRO A 290 -4.98 -9.41 11.04
C PRO A 290 -3.99 -8.37 11.61
N ALA A 291 -2.86 -8.80 12.16
CA ALA A 291 -1.81 -7.90 12.63
C ALA A 291 -1.12 -7.12 11.51
N ASP A 292 -1.15 -7.60 10.27
CA ASP A 292 -0.62 -6.88 9.11
C ASP A 292 -1.61 -5.83 8.55
N ALA A 293 -2.87 -5.86 8.96
CA ALA A 293 -3.91 -4.98 8.44
C ALA A 293 -3.92 -3.56 9.07
N VAL A 294 -2.74 -3.02 9.38
CA VAL A 294 -2.58 -1.72 10.06
C VAL A 294 -3.37 -0.60 9.39
N ALA A 295 -3.26 -0.46 8.07
CA ALA A 295 -3.99 0.58 7.35
C ALA A 295 -5.51 0.34 7.43
N HIS A 296 -5.95 -0.88 7.16
CA HIS A 296 -7.37 -1.23 7.08
C HIS A 296 -8.09 -1.15 8.43
N LEU A 297 -7.38 -1.41 9.51
CA LEU A 297 -7.93 -1.39 10.86
C LEU A 297 -7.85 -0.01 11.53
N LEU A 298 -6.79 0.76 11.25
CA LEU A 298 -6.47 1.97 12.00
C LEU A 298 -6.66 3.27 11.22
N TRP A 299 -6.69 3.23 9.89
CA TRP A 299 -6.88 4.46 9.12
C TRP A 299 -8.36 4.85 9.01
N PRO A 300 -8.69 6.15 9.21
CA PRO A 300 -10.07 6.62 9.18
C PRO A 300 -10.81 6.36 7.86
N CYS A 301 -10.08 6.26 6.73
CA CYS A 301 -10.70 6.01 5.43
C CYS A 301 -11.29 4.60 5.29
N TYR A 302 -10.86 3.64 6.10
CA TYR A 302 -11.41 2.29 6.15
C TYR A 302 -12.38 2.07 7.32
N GLY A 303 -12.40 2.98 8.30
CA GLY A 303 -13.30 2.91 9.45
C GLY A 303 -14.78 3.13 9.07
N PRO A 304 -15.73 2.83 9.97
CA PRO A 304 -17.14 3.12 9.73
C PRO A 304 -17.36 4.60 9.44
N PRO A 305 -18.37 4.97 8.62
CA PRO A 305 -18.73 6.36 8.42
C PRO A 305 -19.00 7.02 9.78
N ARG A 306 -18.43 8.20 10.01
CA ARG A 306 -18.71 8.94 11.24
C ARG A 306 -20.21 9.25 11.30
N ALA A 307 -20.87 8.87 12.39
CA ALA A 307 -22.24 9.26 12.65
C ALA A 307 -22.31 10.80 12.60
N GLY A 308 -23.10 11.35 11.68
CA GLY A 308 -23.22 12.80 11.47
C GLY A 308 -22.57 13.38 10.22
N ALA A 309 -21.79 12.59 9.46
CA ALA A 309 -21.41 12.98 8.10
C ALA A 309 -22.59 12.70 7.14
N GLY A 310 -23.74 13.31 7.43
CA GLY A 310 -24.90 13.34 6.54
C GLY A 310 -24.45 13.86 5.18
N ALA A 311 -25.05 13.30 4.14
CA ALA A 311 -24.84 13.57 2.73
C ALA A 311 -24.43 15.03 2.47
N SER A 312 -23.15 15.31 2.46
CA SER A 312 -22.62 16.55 1.93
C SER A 312 -23.00 16.53 0.45
N LYS A 313 -24.06 17.28 0.11
CA LYS A 313 -24.35 17.65 -1.27
C LYS A 313 -23.02 18.01 -1.91
N ALA A 314 -22.67 17.32 -3.00
CA ALA A 314 -21.53 17.64 -3.81
C ALA A 314 -21.58 19.14 -4.13
N ARG A 315 -20.87 19.95 -3.38
CA ARG A 315 -20.60 21.34 -3.76
C ARG A 315 -19.62 21.24 -4.94
N PRO A 316 -19.94 21.90 -6.06
CA PRO A 316 -18.95 22.03 -7.11
C PRO A 316 -17.69 22.64 -6.51
N SER A 317 -16.55 22.05 -6.80
CA SER A 317 -15.24 22.49 -6.30
C SER A 317 -15.08 23.98 -6.57
N PRO A 318 -14.89 24.83 -5.54
CA PRO A 318 -14.53 26.22 -5.81
C PRO A 318 -13.17 26.24 -6.49
N ALA A 319 -13.01 27.13 -7.46
CA ALA A 319 -11.76 27.37 -8.16
C ALA A 319 -10.60 27.52 -7.15
N PRO A 320 -9.40 27.04 -7.48
CA PRO A 320 -8.27 27.04 -6.54
C PRO A 320 -7.92 28.47 -6.16
N ARG A 321 -8.12 28.84 -4.91
CA ARG A 321 -7.57 30.08 -4.35
C ARG A 321 -6.06 29.91 -4.20
N PRO A 322 -5.24 30.80 -4.73
CA PRO A 322 -3.80 30.74 -4.54
C PRO A 322 -3.49 30.96 -3.04
N GLY A 323 -2.77 30.03 -2.43
CA GLY A 323 -2.09 30.23 -1.17
C GLY A 323 -2.61 29.53 0.09
N ARG A 324 -3.66 28.72 0.08
CA ARG A 324 -4.04 27.92 1.28
C ARG A 324 -3.35 26.55 1.25
N ARG A 325 -2.42 26.34 2.19
CA ARG A 325 -1.83 25.04 2.51
C ARG A 325 -2.92 24.10 3.00
N VAL A 326 -3.08 22.96 2.33
CA VAL A 326 -3.92 21.85 2.80
C VAL A 326 -3.26 21.28 4.06
N ALA A 327 -4.02 21.18 5.13
CA ALA A 327 -3.59 20.57 6.38
C ALA A 327 -3.10 19.12 6.14
N PRO A 328 -2.02 18.70 6.80
CA PRO A 328 -1.57 17.31 6.76
C PRO A 328 -2.63 16.40 7.38
N TRP A 329 -2.62 15.15 6.95
CA TRP A 329 -3.48 14.10 7.47
C TRP A 329 -3.53 14.10 9.00
N PRO A 330 -4.70 13.88 9.61
CA PRO A 330 -4.79 13.77 11.05
C PRO A 330 -3.93 12.61 11.53
N HIS A 331 -3.24 12.88 12.57
CA HIS A 331 -2.24 12.13 13.30
C HIS A 331 -2.53 10.63 13.48
N LEU A 332 -1.52 9.82 13.15
CA LEU A 332 -1.25 8.61 13.92
C LEU A 332 -0.49 9.01 15.18
#